data_61dc47c11c79310bef4f6eb6ab4b325a
#
_entry.id   61dc47c11c79310bef4f6eb6ab4b325a
#
_cell.length_a   1.000
_cell.length_b   1.000
_cell.length_c   1.000
_cell.angle_alpha   90.00
_cell.angle_beta   90.00
_cell.angle_gamma   90.00
#
_symmetry.space_group_name_H-M   'P 1'
#
loop_
_entity.id
_entity.type
_entity.pdbx_description
1 polymer ?
#
loop_
_entity_poly.entity_id
_entity_poly.type
_entity_poly.pdbx_seq_one_letter_code
_entity_poly.pdbx_strand_id
1 'polypeptide(L)'
;MQKKLIILGGNPETGVLVDVAESMGVYTIVIDPNPNAPAKKMASESYDIDGFDVDNIVRIAKERKVDGVLVGVADILVKPYREICEKLDFPCYATEKAVEAFCSKDGFKRYCEKYNIQDIPGIYLTKGSEIKKPDHISYPLIVKPVDSGGGVGVKICRTEEEYIETVETAFKHSKKGVVLVEKYMDTNCDDLAVYYTFRNGIPYLSATFDRQLTRLQGDSTPIALGTKYPSRFTEQFVQKVHPKLCKMFEGLEIQAGVLCIQFFVENGEFYIYDPGFRLQGEAPHIHLAHINGFDHRKMLINYAFTGVLGEDDFSEKNDYTFKGKSACSVWVLLKEGKIDKIKGLDEMKAHDNIHFVVERFKEGDEVKKEFIGTERQILFRIYTAGDSISEINQTIEDLQNILEITDSHGNDMVLEWVKPWEAKNYSFN
;
A
#
# COMPACT_ATOMS: atom_id res chain seq x y z
N MET A 1 11.20 5.82 -32.24
CA MET A 1 9.74 6.01 -32.03
C MET A 1 9.53 6.16 -30.53
N GLN A 2 8.57 6.99 -30.11
CA GLN A 2 8.18 7.13 -28.70
C GLN A 2 7.57 5.82 -28.19
N LYS A 3 8.06 5.31 -27.07
CA LYS A 3 7.51 4.12 -26.41
C LYS A 3 6.13 4.39 -25.85
N LYS A 4 5.23 3.41 -25.89
CA LYS A 4 3.86 3.49 -25.40
C LYS A 4 3.63 2.48 -24.29
N LEU A 5 3.05 2.94 -23.17
CA LEU A 5 2.82 2.15 -21.98
C LEU A 5 1.35 2.20 -21.56
N ILE A 6 0.70 1.05 -21.42
CA ILE A 6 -0.57 0.97 -20.71
C ILE A 6 -0.30 0.88 -19.20
N ILE A 7 -1.05 1.68 -18.41
CA ILE A 7 -1.03 1.64 -16.96
C ILE A 7 -2.46 1.34 -16.46
N LEU A 8 -2.60 0.25 -15.69
CA LEU A 8 -3.87 -0.20 -15.15
C LEU A 8 -4.15 0.47 -13.81
N GLY A 9 -5.34 1.08 -13.67
CA GLY A 9 -5.78 1.80 -12.48
C GLY A 9 -5.58 3.31 -12.59
N GLY A 10 -6.45 4.07 -11.95
CA GLY A 10 -6.54 5.52 -12.12
C GLY A 10 -6.46 6.34 -10.85
N ASN A 11 -6.09 5.75 -9.69
CA ASN A 11 -5.98 6.46 -8.42
C ASN A 11 -4.84 7.51 -8.41
N PRO A 12 -4.79 8.42 -7.42
CA PRO A 12 -3.79 9.48 -7.36
C PRO A 12 -2.34 8.97 -7.37
N GLU A 13 -2.07 7.86 -6.69
CA GLU A 13 -0.72 7.26 -6.62
C GLU A 13 -0.29 6.67 -7.97
N THR A 14 -1.23 6.10 -8.73
CA THR A 14 -0.98 5.72 -10.12
C THR A 14 -0.68 6.95 -10.97
N GLY A 15 -1.31 8.10 -10.67
CA GLY A 15 -1.00 9.38 -11.33
C GLY A 15 0.47 9.77 -11.18
N VAL A 16 1.06 9.59 -9.99
CA VAL A 16 2.49 9.84 -9.78
C VAL A 16 3.38 8.93 -10.65
N LEU A 17 2.97 7.67 -10.88
CA LEU A 17 3.67 6.77 -11.82
C LEU A 17 3.53 7.25 -13.26
N VAL A 18 2.35 7.74 -13.65
CA VAL A 18 2.08 8.33 -14.99
C VAL A 18 2.99 9.52 -15.22
N ASP A 19 3.09 10.47 -14.28
CA ASP A 19 3.97 11.64 -14.39
C ASP A 19 5.44 11.25 -14.60
N VAL A 20 5.91 10.25 -13.87
CA VAL A 20 7.28 9.75 -14.07
C VAL A 20 7.46 9.18 -15.47
N ALA A 21 6.51 8.39 -15.98
CA ALA A 21 6.56 7.84 -17.33
C ALA A 21 6.56 8.93 -18.40
N GLU A 22 5.67 9.93 -18.30
CA GLU A 22 5.62 11.08 -19.20
C GLU A 22 6.95 11.88 -19.16
N SER A 23 7.54 12.10 -17.96
CA SER A 23 8.84 12.77 -17.82
C SER A 23 10.00 12.00 -18.47
N MET A 24 9.87 10.68 -18.61
CA MET A 24 10.80 9.82 -19.37
C MET A 24 10.55 9.83 -20.88
N GLY A 25 9.58 10.61 -21.36
CA GLY A 25 9.21 10.68 -22.77
C GLY A 25 8.36 9.49 -23.27
N VAL A 26 7.74 8.75 -22.35
CA VAL A 26 6.85 7.62 -22.65
C VAL A 26 5.44 8.16 -22.91
N TYR A 27 4.76 7.67 -23.94
CA TYR A 27 3.35 7.94 -24.18
C TYR A 27 2.50 7.02 -23.31
N THR A 28 1.77 7.57 -22.36
CA THR A 28 0.99 6.78 -21.40
C THR A 28 -0.47 6.63 -21.80
N ILE A 29 -1.02 5.45 -21.55
CA ILE A 29 -2.44 5.11 -21.76
C ILE A 29 -2.99 4.55 -20.45
N VAL A 30 -3.87 5.30 -19.77
CA VAL A 30 -4.47 4.88 -18.50
C VAL A 30 -5.80 4.16 -18.74
N ILE A 31 -5.95 2.98 -18.13
CA ILE A 31 -7.18 2.17 -18.15
C ILE A 31 -7.80 2.19 -16.75
N ASP A 32 -9.01 2.73 -16.62
CA ASP A 32 -9.79 2.74 -15.38
C ASP A 32 -11.27 2.97 -15.71
N PRO A 33 -12.24 2.27 -15.05
CA PRO A 33 -13.66 2.45 -15.34
C PRO A 33 -14.22 3.81 -14.94
N ASN A 34 -13.55 4.51 -14.00
CA ASN A 34 -13.98 5.85 -13.58
C ASN A 34 -13.48 6.90 -14.59
N PRO A 35 -14.38 7.61 -15.30
CA PRO A 35 -13.99 8.65 -16.28
C PRO A 35 -13.27 9.84 -15.64
N ASN A 36 -13.45 10.04 -14.32
CA ASN A 36 -12.85 11.14 -13.57
C ASN A 36 -11.64 10.69 -12.74
N ALA A 37 -11.09 9.50 -13.00
CA ALA A 37 -9.95 8.99 -12.28
C ALA A 37 -8.74 9.95 -12.37
N PRO A 38 -8.09 10.29 -11.23
CA PRO A 38 -7.01 11.28 -11.19
C PRO A 38 -5.88 11.03 -12.20
N ALA A 39 -5.41 9.80 -12.31
CA ALA A 39 -4.30 9.43 -13.20
C ALA A 39 -4.62 9.67 -14.68
N LYS A 40 -5.90 9.62 -15.09
CA LYS A 40 -6.31 9.91 -16.48
C LYS A 40 -6.03 11.32 -16.91
N LYS A 41 -6.08 12.27 -15.96
CA LYS A 41 -5.83 13.70 -16.25
C LYS A 41 -4.36 14.00 -16.54
N MET A 42 -3.48 13.08 -16.16
CA MET A 42 -2.01 13.19 -16.28
C MET A 42 -1.48 12.40 -17.49
N ALA A 43 -2.29 11.46 -18.01
CA ALA A 43 -1.90 10.58 -19.10
C ALA A 43 -2.08 11.24 -20.48
N SER A 44 -1.27 10.81 -21.44
CA SER A 44 -1.39 11.17 -22.87
C SER A 44 -2.72 10.71 -23.46
N GLU A 45 -3.24 9.57 -23.03
CA GLU A 45 -4.50 8.97 -23.49
C GLU A 45 -5.15 8.16 -22.35
N SER A 46 -6.48 8.00 -22.36
CA SER A 46 -7.16 7.18 -21.37
C SER A 46 -8.42 6.52 -21.92
N TYR A 47 -8.84 5.41 -21.29
CA TYR A 47 -10.06 4.68 -21.63
C TYR A 47 -10.88 4.38 -20.37
N ASP A 48 -12.23 4.50 -20.52
CA ASP A 48 -13.21 4.18 -19.48
C ASP A 48 -13.57 2.70 -19.57
N ILE A 49 -12.60 1.83 -19.22
CA ILE A 49 -12.70 0.37 -19.34
C ILE A 49 -12.34 -0.26 -18.01
N ASP A 50 -13.08 -1.30 -17.64
CA ASP A 50 -12.77 -2.11 -16.47
C ASP A 50 -11.43 -2.83 -16.68
N GLY A 51 -10.53 -2.73 -15.70
CA GLY A 51 -9.23 -3.41 -15.74
C GLY A 51 -9.33 -4.95 -15.83
N PHE A 52 -10.50 -5.53 -15.56
CA PHE A 52 -10.80 -6.94 -15.77
C PHE A 52 -11.24 -7.31 -17.20
N ASP A 53 -11.52 -6.33 -18.06
CA ASP A 53 -11.85 -6.57 -19.47
C ASP A 53 -10.57 -6.77 -20.30
N VAL A 54 -9.89 -7.88 -20.02
CA VAL A 54 -8.59 -8.26 -20.59
C VAL A 54 -8.62 -8.25 -22.12
N ASP A 55 -9.67 -8.79 -22.75
CA ASP A 55 -9.75 -8.91 -24.21
C ASP A 55 -9.84 -7.53 -24.90
N ASN A 56 -10.61 -6.61 -24.33
CA ASN A 56 -10.72 -5.26 -24.85
C ASN A 56 -9.40 -4.49 -24.69
N ILE A 57 -8.73 -4.64 -23.52
CA ILE A 57 -7.43 -4.02 -23.27
C ILE A 57 -6.36 -4.55 -24.24
N VAL A 58 -6.33 -5.86 -24.50
CA VAL A 58 -5.43 -6.49 -25.49
C VAL A 58 -5.71 -5.96 -26.91
N ARG A 59 -6.98 -5.78 -27.29
CA ARG A 59 -7.36 -5.17 -28.57
C ARG A 59 -6.80 -3.75 -28.71
N ILE A 60 -7.01 -2.91 -27.69
CA ILE A 60 -6.49 -1.53 -27.64
C ILE A 60 -4.96 -1.53 -27.73
N ALA A 61 -4.28 -2.39 -26.96
CA ALA A 61 -2.83 -2.49 -26.98
C ALA A 61 -2.28 -2.77 -28.39
N LYS A 62 -2.93 -3.68 -29.14
CA LYS A 62 -2.57 -4.00 -30.53
C LYS A 62 -2.86 -2.84 -31.48
N GLU A 63 -4.04 -2.22 -31.40
CA GLU A 63 -4.44 -1.09 -32.25
C GLU A 63 -3.52 0.13 -32.04
N ARG A 64 -3.16 0.42 -30.79
CA ARG A 64 -2.28 1.54 -30.42
C ARG A 64 -0.80 1.23 -30.57
N LYS A 65 -0.44 -0.02 -30.84
CA LYS A 65 0.95 -0.52 -30.92
C LYS A 65 1.70 -0.19 -29.62
N VAL A 66 1.15 -0.66 -28.51
CA VAL A 66 1.72 -0.50 -27.16
C VAL A 66 2.97 -1.35 -27.03
N ASP A 67 3.98 -0.86 -26.32
CA ASP A 67 5.27 -1.54 -26.14
C ASP A 67 5.37 -2.24 -24.77
N GLY A 68 4.47 -1.94 -23.82
CA GLY A 68 4.48 -2.54 -22.48
C GLY A 68 3.20 -2.24 -21.71
N VAL A 69 3.01 -2.99 -20.62
CA VAL A 69 1.90 -2.82 -19.68
C VAL A 69 2.44 -2.80 -18.26
N LEU A 70 1.87 -1.98 -17.40
CA LEU A 70 2.12 -1.98 -15.96
C LEU A 70 0.81 -1.93 -15.18
N VAL A 71 0.84 -2.47 -13.97
CA VAL A 71 -0.20 -2.21 -12.96
C VAL A 71 0.22 -1.02 -12.09
N GLY A 72 -0.74 -0.14 -11.78
CA GLY A 72 -0.56 0.92 -10.79
C GLY A 72 -0.56 0.37 -9.35
N VAL A 73 -1.21 1.07 -8.43
CA VAL A 73 -1.23 0.69 -7.00
C VAL A 73 -2.52 -0.02 -6.56
N ALA A 74 -3.08 -0.87 -7.42
CA ALA A 74 -4.30 -1.64 -7.14
C ALA A 74 -4.05 -3.15 -7.19
N ASP A 75 -4.12 -3.83 -6.04
CA ASP A 75 -3.84 -5.28 -5.90
C ASP A 75 -4.72 -6.14 -6.79
N ILE A 76 -6.01 -5.79 -6.90
CA ILE A 76 -6.98 -6.52 -7.71
C ILE A 76 -6.61 -6.57 -9.21
N LEU A 77 -5.78 -5.62 -9.67
CA LEU A 77 -5.36 -5.53 -11.08
C LEU A 77 -4.06 -6.30 -11.39
N VAL A 78 -3.40 -6.90 -10.40
CA VAL A 78 -2.18 -7.69 -10.63
C VAL A 78 -2.47 -8.96 -11.45
N LYS A 79 -3.60 -9.61 -11.19
CA LYS A 79 -4.03 -10.79 -11.98
C LYS A 79 -4.38 -10.42 -13.41
N PRO A 80 -5.26 -9.43 -13.70
CA PRO A 80 -5.48 -8.96 -15.09
C PRO A 80 -4.20 -8.49 -15.78
N TYR A 81 -3.30 -7.78 -15.08
CA TYR A 81 -2.00 -7.38 -15.62
C TYR A 81 -1.23 -8.57 -16.18
N ARG A 82 -1.14 -9.67 -15.40
CA ARG A 82 -0.48 -10.90 -15.86
C ARG A 82 -1.16 -11.45 -17.12
N GLU A 83 -2.48 -11.59 -17.11
CA GLU A 83 -3.25 -12.15 -18.24
C GLU A 83 -3.09 -11.32 -19.53
N ILE A 84 -3.04 -9.99 -19.41
CA ILE A 84 -2.81 -9.07 -20.53
C ILE A 84 -1.40 -9.24 -21.08
N CYS A 85 -0.38 -9.25 -20.21
CA CYS A 85 1.01 -9.43 -20.64
C CYS A 85 1.23 -10.77 -21.32
N GLU A 86 0.65 -11.86 -20.81
CA GLU A 86 0.72 -13.19 -21.40
C GLU A 86 0.13 -13.22 -22.82
N LYS A 87 -1.04 -12.57 -23.04
CA LYS A 87 -1.68 -12.49 -24.38
C LYS A 87 -0.92 -11.60 -25.37
N LEU A 88 -0.09 -10.68 -24.87
CA LEU A 88 0.70 -9.75 -25.69
C LEU A 88 2.16 -10.16 -25.86
N ASP A 89 2.61 -11.20 -25.16
CA ASP A 89 4.02 -11.62 -25.05
C ASP A 89 4.92 -10.47 -24.55
N PHE A 90 4.45 -9.76 -23.52
CA PHE A 90 5.17 -8.66 -22.88
C PHE A 90 5.83 -9.10 -21.57
N PRO A 91 6.93 -8.42 -21.15
CA PRO A 91 7.51 -8.64 -19.85
C PRO A 91 6.48 -8.50 -18.73
N CYS A 92 6.44 -9.51 -17.85
CA CYS A 92 5.53 -9.54 -16.69
C CYS A 92 6.26 -10.07 -15.46
N TYR A 93 6.28 -9.27 -14.39
CA TYR A 93 6.88 -9.73 -13.15
C TYR A 93 5.94 -10.62 -12.29
N ALA A 94 4.63 -10.54 -12.54
CA ALA A 94 3.62 -11.28 -11.80
C ALA A 94 3.49 -12.71 -12.36
N THR A 95 4.28 -13.67 -11.82
CA THR A 95 4.14 -15.09 -12.17
C THR A 95 2.85 -15.67 -11.62
N GLU A 96 2.41 -16.83 -12.15
CA GLU A 96 1.21 -17.52 -11.66
C GLU A 96 1.32 -17.87 -10.17
N LYS A 97 2.47 -18.40 -9.73
CA LYS A 97 2.75 -18.70 -8.33
C LYS A 97 2.70 -17.45 -7.44
N ALA A 98 3.25 -16.32 -7.92
CA ALA A 98 3.22 -15.07 -7.18
C ALA A 98 1.80 -14.50 -7.06
N VAL A 99 0.99 -14.57 -8.14
CA VAL A 99 -0.42 -14.19 -8.12
C VAL A 99 -1.21 -15.07 -7.15
N GLU A 100 -1.02 -16.39 -7.18
CA GLU A 100 -1.65 -17.30 -6.22
C GLU A 100 -1.27 -16.95 -4.78
N ALA A 101 0.01 -16.70 -4.53
CA ALA A 101 0.52 -16.41 -3.20
C ALA A 101 0.08 -15.04 -2.66
N PHE A 102 0.06 -13.98 -3.49
CA PHE A 102 -0.10 -12.60 -2.99
C PHE A 102 -1.41 -11.94 -3.37
N CYS A 103 -2.18 -12.50 -4.32
CA CYS A 103 -3.48 -11.94 -4.71
C CYS A 103 -4.68 -12.78 -4.24
N SER A 104 -4.43 -13.83 -3.44
CA SER A 104 -5.45 -14.70 -2.87
C SER A 104 -5.21 -14.89 -1.38
N LYS A 105 -6.20 -14.55 -0.54
CA LYS A 105 -6.09 -14.73 0.92
C LYS A 105 -5.78 -16.18 1.30
N ASP A 106 -6.45 -17.13 0.64
CA ASP A 106 -6.25 -18.57 0.89
C ASP A 106 -4.86 -19.03 0.42
N GLY A 107 -4.42 -18.55 -0.74
CA GLY A 107 -3.10 -18.82 -1.29
C GLY A 107 -2.03 -18.31 -0.34
N PHE A 108 -2.14 -17.06 0.09
CA PHE A 108 -1.20 -16.43 0.99
C PHE A 108 -1.02 -17.22 2.31
N LYS A 109 -2.13 -17.57 2.99
CA LYS A 109 -2.06 -18.36 4.23
C LYS A 109 -1.42 -19.74 4.02
N ARG A 110 -1.75 -20.45 2.93
CA ARG A 110 -1.10 -21.73 2.60
C ARG A 110 0.41 -21.61 2.43
N TYR A 111 0.88 -20.54 1.76
CA TYR A 111 2.31 -20.29 1.60
C TYR A 111 2.96 -19.89 2.93
N CYS A 112 2.30 -19.10 3.78
CA CYS A 112 2.78 -18.79 5.12
C CYS A 112 2.95 -20.05 5.97
N GLU A 113 1.96 -20.93 6.00
CA GLU A 113 2.02 -22.22 6.69
C GLU A 113 3.17 -23.10 6.16
N LYS A 114 3.28 -23.26 4.82
CA LYS A 114 4.32 -24.06 4.17
C LYS A 114 5.73 -23.61 4.55
N TYR A 115 5.96 -22.32 4.72
CA TYR A 115 7.27 -21.76 5.04
C TYR A 115 7.44 -21.38 6.52
N ASN A 116 6.50 -21.79 7.36
CA ASN A 116 6.51 -21.53 8.81
C ASN A 116 6.64 -20.03 9.13
N ILE A 117 5.88 -19.20 8.40
CA ILE A 117 5.70 -17.78 8.64
C ILE A 117 4.41 -17.63 9.42
N GLN A 118 4.48 -16.95 10.56
CA GLN A 118 3.33 -16.78 11.44
C GLN A 118 2.34 -15.78 10.85
N ASP A 119 1.11 -16.24 10.59
CA ASP A 119 -0.03 -15.40 10.23
C ASP A 119 -0.96 -15.16 11.43
N ILE A 120 -1.97 -14.31 11.24
CA ILE A 120 -2.97 -14.06 12.27
C ILE A 120 -3.77 -15.36 12.51
N PRO A 121 -3.83 -15.85 13.78
CA PRO A 121 -4.60 -17.05 14.11
C PRO A 121 -6.05 -16.92 13.70
N GLY A 122 -6.55 -17.87 12.93
CA GLY A 122 -7.90 -17.83 12.39
C GLY A 122 -8.38 -19.17 11.87
N ILE A 123 -9.67 -19.21 11.48
CA ILE A 123 -10.30 -20.36 10.82
C ILE A 123 -11.16 -19.88 9.65
N TYR A 124 -11.37 -20.77 8.70
CA TYR A 124 -12.37 -20.60 7.66
C TYR A 124 -13.66 -21.33 8.01
N LEU A 125 -14.79 -20.63 7.89
CA LEU A 125 -16.12 -21.20 8.00
C LEU A 125 -16.77 -21.23 6.63
N THR A 126 -17.40 -22.37 6.28
CA THR A 126 -18.18 -22.51 5.06
C THR A 126 -19.67 -22.41 5.39
N LYS A 127 -20.45 -21.80 4.53
CA LYS A 127 -21.90 -21.66 4.71
C LYS A 127 -22.56 -23.03 4.94
N GLY A 128 -23.28 -23.15 6.06
CA GLY A 128 -23.90 -24.39 6.48
C GLY A 128 -23.07 -25.22 7.47
N SER A 129 -21.81 -24.85 7.75
CA SER A 129 -21.08 -25.43 8.88
C SER A 129 -21.58 -24.87 10.22
N GLU A 130 -21.32 -25.59 11.31
CA GLU A 130 -21.59 -25.11 12.67
C GLU A 130 -20.79 -23.82 12.94
N ILE A 131 -21.47 -22.77 13.41
CA ILE A 131 -20.86 -21.52 13.79
C ILE A 131 -20.40 -21.65 15.25
N LYS A 132 -19.17 -22.15 15.43
CA LYS A 132 -18.54 -22.30 16.72
C LYS A 132 -17.24 -21.47 16.78
N LYS A 133 -17.06 -20.73 17.88
CA LYS A 133 -15.82 -20.00 18.12
C LYS A 133 -14.65 -20.98 18.24
N PRO A 134 -13.51 -20.69 17.58
CA PRO A 134 -12.30 -21.50 17.74
C PRO A 134 -11.79 -21.44 19.19
N ASP A 135 -11.48 -22.58 19.80
CA ASP A 135 -11.03 -22.65 21.20
C ASP A 135 -9.68 -21.97 21.43
N HIS A 136 -8.84 -21.89 20.38
CA HIS A 136 -7.50 -21.31 20.44
C HIS A 136 -7.44 -19.80 20.21
N ILE A 137 -8.58 -19.13 19.96
CA ILE A 137 -8.66 -17.69 19.74
C ILE A 137 -9.64 -17.06 20.74
N SER A 138 -9.20 -15.98 21.39
CA SER A 138 -10.02 -15.21 22.34
C SER A 138 -10.68 -14.01 21.67
N TYR A 139 -11.80 -13.55 22.23
CA TYR A 139 -12.36 -12.25 21.84
C TYR A 139 -11.42 -11.09 22.20
N PRO A 140 -11.43 -9.99 21.41
CA PRO A 140 -12.27 -9.77 20.23
C PRO A 140 -11.81 -10.55 19.00
N LEU A 141 -12.76 -10.90 18.12
CA LEU A 141 -12.53 -11.54 16.83
C LEU A 141 -12.91 -10.59 15.69
N ILE A 142 -12.30 -10.78 14.52
CA ILE A 142 -12.73 -10.12 13.29
C ILE A 142 -13.24 -11.16 12.30
N VAL A 143 -14.38 -10.89 11.69
CA VAL A 143 -14.99 -11.75 10.68
C VAL A 143 -14.98 -11.05 9.33
N LYS A 144 -14.52 -11.74 8.30
CA LYS A 144 -14.31 -11.18 6.95
C LYS A 144 -14.84 -12.15 5.89
N PRO A 145 -15.69 -11.72 4.94
CA PRO A 145 -15.92 -12.50 3.72
C PRO A 145 -14.61 -12.65 2.93
N VAL A 146 -14.30 -13.84 2.41
CA VAL A 146 -13.02 -14.09 1.72
C VAL A 146 -12.94 -13.45 0.34
N ASP A 147 -14.07 -13.10 -0.24
CA ASP A 147 -14.22 -12.61 -1.62
C ASP A 147 -14.88 -11.24 -1.71
N SER A 148 -14.93 -10.49 -0.61
CA SER A 148 -15.31 -9.08 -0.59
C SER A 148 -14.07 -8.18 -0.48
N GLY A 149 -14.15 -6.97 -1.06
CA GLY A 149 -13.13 -5.93 -0.97
C GLY A 149 -13.63 -4.69 -0.21
N GLY A 150 -12.70 -3.77 0.13
CA GLY A 150 -13.05 -2.47 0.69
C GLY A 150 -13.75 -2.51 2.05
N GLY A 151 -13.53 -3.56 2.85
CA GLY A 151 -14.13 -3.70 4.19
C GLY A 151 -15.61 -4.14 4.20
N VAL A 152 -16.20 -4.44 3.05
CA VAL A 152 -17.62 -4.87 2.98
C VAL A 152 -17.83 -6.20 3.69
N GLY A 153 -18.73 -6.22 4.68
CA GLY A 153 -19.05 -7.39 5.49
C GLY A 153 -18.00 -7.74 6.55
N VAL A 154 -16.98 -6.88 6.74
CA VAL A 154 -15.99 -7.03 7.81
C VAL A 154 -16.53 -6.42 9.09
N LYS A 155 -16.49 -7.19 10.20
CA LYS A 155 -16.97 -6.71 11.50
C LYS A 155 -16.18 -7.34 12.65
N ILE A 156 -16.00 -6.57 13.73
CA ILE A 156 -15.38 -7.02 14.98
C ILE A 156 -16.46 -7.53 15.92
N CYS A 157 -16.22 -8.68 16.55
CA CYS A 157 -17.10 -9.29 17.54
C CYS A 157 -16.41 -9.35 18.90
N ARG A 158 -17.08 -8.95 19.95
CA ARG A 158 -16.56 -8.94 21.32
C ARG A 158 -17.22 -9.97 22.22
N THR A 159 -18.38 -10.48 21.83
CA THR A 159 -19.12 -11.53 22.55
C THR A 159 -19.52 -12.67 21.62
N GLU A 160 -20.02 -13.75 22.19
CA GLU A 160 -20.48 -14.92 21.44
C GLU A 160 -21.76 -14.61 20.63
N GLU A 161 -22.65 -13.79 21.19
CA GLU A 161 -23.88 -13.37 20.52
C GLU A 161 -23.56 -12.52 19.27
N GLU A 162 -22.65 -11.54 19.43
CA GLU A 162 -22.16 -10.72 18.30
C GLU A 162 -21.46 -11.58 17.24
N TYR A 163 -20.73 -12.62 17.65
CA TYR A 163 -20.01 -13.51 16.74
C TYR A 163 -20.95 -14.26 15.80
N ILE A 164 -22.00 -14.90 16.34
CA ILE A 164 -22.96 -15.66 15.55
C ILE A 164 -23.65 -14.76 14.52
N GLU A 165 -24.18 -13.60 14.98
CA GLU A 165 -24.85 -12.64 14.11
C GLU A 165 -23.91 -12.12 13.00
N THR A 166 -22.66 -11.85 13.35
CA THR A 166 -21.65 -11.31 12.43
C THR A 166 -21.26 -12.34 11.36
N VAL A 167 -21.05 -13.60 11.75
CA VAL A 167 -20.73 -14.68 10.80
C VAL A 167 -21.90 -14.90 9.82
N GLU A 168 -23.14 -14.92 10.30
CA GLU A 168 -24.32 -15.02 9.44
C GLU A 168 -24.43 -13.85 8.46
N THR A 169 -24.11 -12.64 8.93
CA THR A 169 -24.11 -11.43 8.09
C THR A 169 -23.00 -11.47 7.06
N ALA A 170 -21.80 -11.89 7.45
CA ALA A 170 -20.64 -12.01 6.55
C ALA A 170 -20.91 -13.04 5.43
N PHE A 171 -21.61 -14.13 5.73
CA PHE A 171 -22.03 -15.09 4.69
C PHE A 171 -22.97 -14.50 3.63
N LYS A 172 -23.78 -13.47 3.97
CA LYS A 172 -24.62 -12.76 2.99
C LYS A 172 -23.80 -11.93 1.99
N HIS A 173 -22.60 -11.53 2.40
CA HIS A 173 -21.66 -10.74 1.58
C HIS A 173 -20.63 -11.60 0.86
N SER A 174 -20.53 -12.91 1.15
CA SER A 174 -19.63 -13.84 0.47
C SER A 174 -20.35 -14.57 -0.67
N LYS A 175 -19.89 -14.35 -1.90
CA LYS A 175 -20.37 -15.09 -3.09
C LYS A 175 -19.92 -16.56 -3.06
N LYS A 176 -18.74 -16.82 -2.50
CA LYS A 176 -18.20 -18.18 -2.32
C LYS A 176 -18.82 -18.93 -1.14
N GLY A 177 -19.58 -18.25 -0.27
CA GLY A 177 -20.11 -18.82 0.95
C GLY A 177 -19.02 -19.23 1.96
N VAL A 178 -17.89 -18.49 1.97
CA VAL A 178 -16.78 -18.73 2.89
C VAL A 178 -16.44 -17.43 3.62
N VAL A 179 -16.29 -17.52 4.94
CA VAL A 179 -15.85 -16.41 5.78
C VAL A 179 -14.60 -16.80 6.56
N LEU A 180 -13.71 -15.83 6.75
CA LEU A 180 -12.52 -15.93 7.58
C LEU A 180 -12.81 -15.31 8.94
N VAL A 181 -12.56 -16.05 10.01
CA VAL A 181 -12.63 -15.60 11.41
C VAL A 181 -11.23 -15.58 11.96
N GLU A 182 -10.77 -14.43 12.43
CA GLU A 182 -9.41 -14.24 12.94
C GLU A 182 -9.41 -13.57 14.31
N LYS A 183 -8.32 -13.73 15.04
CA LYS A 183 -8.01 -12.88 16.19
C LYS A 183 -8.04 -11.42 15.72
N TYR A 184 -8.76 -10.56 16.43
CA TYR A 184 -8.65 -9.14 16.20
C TYR A 184 -7.34 -8.63 16.79
N MET A 185 -6.44 -8.17 15.93
CA MET A 185 -5.21 -7.51 16.35
C MET A 185 -5.57 -6.08 16.74
N ASP A 186 -5.49 -5.79 18.04
CA ASP A 186 -5.88 -4.49 18.60
C ASP A 186 -5.00 -3.36 18.03
N THR A 187 -5.53 -2.13 18.03
CA THR A 187 -4.79 -0.89 17.73
C THR A 187 -3.62 -0.63 18.69
N ASN A 188 -3.48 -1.43 19.76
CA ASN A 188 -2.31 -1.43 20.64
C ASN A 188 -1.15 -2.31 20.09
N CYS A 189 -1.39 -3.16 19.10
CA CYS A 189 -0.33 -3.85 18.38
C CYS A 189 0.44 -2.85 17.55
N ASP A 190 1.74 -3.02 17.47
CA ASP A 190 2.55 -2.26 16.52
C ASP A 190 2.28 -2.75 15.08
N ASP A 191 2.36 -1.83 14.14
CA ASP A 191 2.15 -2.11 12.73
C ASP A 191 3.47 -1.85 11.97
N LEU A 192 4.01 -2.90 11.37
CA LEU A 192 5.24 -2.90 10.60
C LEU A 192 4.92 -3.21 9.14
N ALA A 193 5.54 -2.49 8.22
CA ALA A 193 5.59 -2.92 6.83
C ALA A 193 7.04 -3.08 6.35
N VAL A 194 7.23 -3.99 5.40
CA VAL A 194 8.51 -4.26 4.76
C VAL A 194 8.36 -4.20 3.26
N TYR A 195 9.39 -3.71 2.58
CA TYR A 195 9.37 -3.51 1.14
C TYR A 195 10.55 -4.22 0.48
N TYR A 196 10.22 -5.15 -0.42
CA TYR A 196 11.19 -5.94 -1.17
C TYR A 196 11.25 -5.51 -2.62
N THR A 197 12.45 -5.57 -3.17
CA THR A 197 12.71 -5.49 -4.60
C THR A 197 13.30 -6.81 -5.07
N PHE A 198 12.71 -7.41 -6.10
CA PHE A 198 13.24 -8.64 -6.72
C PHE A 198 13.98 -8.28 -7.99
N ARG A 199 15.23 -8.67 -8.09
CA ARG A 199 16.05 -8.48 -9.30
C ARG A 199 16.83 -9.74 -9.58
N ASN A 200 16.64 -10.30 -10.79
CA ASN A 200 17.31 -11.53 -11.22
C ASN A 200 17.13 -12.70 -10.23
N GLY A 201 15.93 -12.85 -9.67
CA GLY A 201 15.62 -13.88 -8.69
C GLY A 201 16.11 -13.62 -7.26
N ILE A 202 16.82 -12.53 -7.02
CA ILE A 202 17.34 -12.17 -5.70
C ILE A 202 16.34 -11.23 -5.01
N PRO A 203 15.84 -11.58 -3.80
CA PRO A 203 15.02 -10.69 -3.00
C PRO A 203 15.90 -9.72 -2.19
N TYR A 204 15.81 -8.44 -2.49
CA TYR A 204 16.46 -7.38 -1.71
C TYR A 204 15.45 -6.78 -0.74
N LEU A 205 15.71 -6.82 0.55
CA LEU A 205 15.00 -5.98 1.50
C LEU A 205 15.40 -4.52 1.22
N SER A 206 14.44 -3.69 0.82
CA SER A 206 14.72 -2.30 0.44
C SER A 206 14.29 -1.30 1.50
N ALA A 207 13.23 -1.60 2.26
CA ALA A 207 12.80 -0.76 3.37
C ALA A 207 12.05 -1.57 4.43
N THR A 208 12.08 -1.07 5.65
CA THR A 208 11.20 -1.43 6.75
C THR A 208 10.61 -0.15 7.33
N PHE A 209 9.36 -0.14 7.76
CA PHE A 209 8.77 1.07 8.34
C PHE A 209 7.66 0.75 9.33
N ASP A 210 7.59 1.56 10.37
CA ASP A 210 6.49 1.54 11.33
C ASP A 210 5.36 2.43 10.81
N ARG A 211 4.11 2.07 11.13
CA ARG A 211 2.92 2.82 10.77
C ARG A 211 2.20 3.32 12.03
N GLN A 212 1.85 4.60 12.04
CA GLN A 212 0.90 5.13 13.00
C GLN A 212 -0.48 5.17 12.34
N LEU A 213 -1.46 4.57 13.00
CA LEU A 213 -2.82 4.46 12.51
C LEU A 213 -3.76 5.39 13.29
N THR A 214 -4.85 5.84 12.65
CA THR A 214 -5.92 6.58 13.31
C THR A 214 -6.54 5.74 14.42
N ARG A 215 -6.94 6.40 15.51
CA ARG A 215 -7.74 5.81 16.57
C ARG A 215 -9.22 6.12 16.32
N LEU A 216 -9.76 5.55 15.26
CA LEU A 216 -11.17 5.76 14.93
C LEU A 216 -12.06 5.07 15.96
N GLN A 217 -13.17 5.74 16.31
CA GLN A 217 -14.21 5.14 17.16
C GLN A 217 -15.13 4.28 16.26
N GLY A 218 -15.53 3.12 16.77
CA GLY A 218 -16.45 2.22 16.08
C GLY A 218 -15.78 1.16 15.21
N ASP A 219 -16.51 0.64 14.22
CA ASP A 219 -16.10 -0.48 13.34
C ASP A 219 -15.33 -0.04 12.09
N SER A 220 -14.85 1.20 12.03
CA SER A 220 -14.09 1.70 10.89
C SER A 220 -12.67 1.11 10.83
N THR A 221 -12.16 0.87 9.62
CA THR A 221 -10.79 0.42 9.42
C THR A 221 -9.81 1.55 9.74
N PRO A 222 -8.79 1.32 10.59
CA PRO A 222 -7.76 2.32 10.85
C PRO A 222 -7.02 2.73 9.57
N ILE A 223 -6.69 4.02 9.45
CA ILE A 223 -5.94 4.59 8.32
C ILE A 223 -4.60 5.07 8.84
N ALA A 224 -3.53 4.96 8.04
CA ALA A 224 -2.25 5.49 8.42
C ALA A 224 -2.29 7.03 8.50
N LEU A 225 -1.74 7.56 9.59
CA LEU A 225 -1.43 8.99 9.79
C LEU A 225 -0.01 9.30 9.36
N GLY A 226 0.86 8.29 9.41
CA GLY A 226 2.23 8.43 9.00
C GLY A 226 3.00 7.12 9.07
N THR A 227 4.15 7.12 8.39
CA THR A 227 5.09 6.00 8.37
C THR A 227 6.49 6.48 8.73
N LYS A 228 7.26 5.67 9.46
CA LYS A 228 8.63 6.01 9.88
C LYS A 228 9.63 4.96 9.41
N TYR A 229 10.71 5.40 8.78
CA TYR A 229 11.79 4.59 8.19
C TYR A 229 13.15 4.89 8.84
N PRO A 230 14.01 3.85 8.99
CA PRO A 230 13.65 2.45 9.06
C PRO A 230 12.83 2.14 10.31
N SER A 231 12.15 0.97 10.32
CA SER A 231 11.38 0.51 11.48
C SER A 231 12.27 0.22 12.68
N ARG A 232 11.74 0.43 13.90
CA ARG A 232 12.37 -0.01 15.14
C ARG A 232 12.48 -1.53 15.28
N PHE A 233 11.72 -2.29 14.48
CA PHE A 233 11.74 -3.74 14.46
C PHE A 233 12.67 -4.33 13.40
N THR A 234 13.43 -3.53 12.68
CA THR A 234 14.26 -3.96 11.54
C THR A 234 15.16 -5.13 11.89
N GLU A 235 15.95 -5.02 12.97
CA GLU A 235 16.89 -6.08 13.37
C GLU A 235 16.18 -7.40 13.74
N GLN A 236 15.10 -7.29 14.53
CA GLN A 236 14.32 -8.47 14.93
C GLN A 236 13.66 -9.13 13.71
N PHE A 237 13.14 -8.32 12.78
CA PHE A 237 12.56 -8.80 11.53
C PHE A 237 13.60 -9.53 10.67
N VAL A 238 14.78 -8.95 10.49
CA VAL A 238 15.88 -9.54 9.70
C VAL A 238 16.33 -10.87 10.30
N GLN A 239 16.36 -10.99 11.62
CA GLN A 239 16.76 -12.23 12.29
C GLN A 239 15.67 -13.31 12.28
N LYS A 240 14.40 -12.94 12.55
CA LYS A 240 13.32 -13.91 12.81
C LYS A 240 12.49 -14.27 11.57
N VAL A 241 12.22 -13.31 10.69
CA VAL A 241 11.20 -13.44 9.62
C VAL A 241 11.81 -13.42 8.22
N HIS A 242 12.74 -12.51 7.94
CA HIS A 242 13.34 -12.35 6.62
C HIS A 242 13.90 -13.66 6.03
N PRO A 243 14.62 -14.56 6.76
CA PRO A 243 15.12 -15.79 6.18
C PRO A 243 14.02 -16.76 5.73
N LYS A 244 12.86 -16.74 6.41
CA LYS A 244 11.69 -17.56 6.05
C LYS A 244 11.01 -17.02 4.78
N LEU A 245 10.89 -15.70 4.69
CA LEU A 245 10.38 -15.02 3.48
C LEU A 245 11.26 -15.27 2.28
N CYS A 246 12.60 -15.20 2.42
CA CYS A 246 13.52 -15.51 1.33
C CYS A 246 13.32 -16.92 0.77
N LYS A 247 13.13 -17.92 1.65
CA LYS A 247 12.82 -19.30 1.24
C LYS A 247 11.46 -19.38 0.51
N MET A 248 10.45 -18.63 0.97
CA MET A 248 9.16 -18.56 0.29
C MET A 248 9.33 -17.94 -1.10
N PHE A 249 10.05 -16.85 -1.24
CA PHE A 249 10.27 -16.16 -2.51
C PHE A 249 11.04 -17.01 -3.51
N GLU A 250 12.04 -17.74 -3.05
CA GLU A 250 12.77 -18.74 -3.86
C GLU A 250 11.81 -19.83 -4.38
N GLY A 251 10.96 -20.38 -3.50
CA GLY A 251 9.94 -21.37 -3.88
C GLY A 251 8.87 -20.86 -4.82
N LEU A 252 8.61 -19.54 -4.83
CA LEU A 252 7.72 -18.85 -5.76
C LEU A 252 8.40 -18.49 -7.09
N GLU A 253 9.73 -18.65 -7.19
CA GLU A 253 10.53 -18.38 -8.39
C GLU A 253 10.38 -16.94 -8.91
N ILE A 254 10.26 -15.96 -7.97
CA ILE A 254 10.06 -14.56 -8.32
C ILE A 254 11.35 -13.98 -8.90
N GLN A 255 11.32 -13.53 -10.17
CA GLN A 255 12.48 -13.01 -10.86
C GLN A 255 12.63 -11.49 -10.77
N ALA A 256 11.50 -10.77 -10.78
CA ALA A 256 11.46 -9.31 -10.78
C ALA A 256 10.21 -8.81 -10.06
N GLY A 257 10.16 -7.51 -9.77
CA GLY A 257 9.00 -6.86 -9.18
C GLY A 257 9.28 -6.22 -7.83
N VAL A 258 8.24 -5.69 -7.22
CA VAL A 258 8.28 -5.08 -5.90
C VAL A 258 7.13 -5.63 -5.05
N LEU A 259 7.39 -5.84 -3.78
CA LEU A 259 6.43 -6.44 -2.84
C LEU A 259 6.46 -5.69 -1.53
N CYS A 260 5.32 -5.19 -1.09
CA CYS A 260 5.12 -4.74 0.28
C CYS A 260 4.41 -5.82 1.08
N ILE A 261 4.84 -6.05 2.31
CA ILE A 261 4.19 -6.98 3.22
C ILE A 261 3.99 -6.28 4.56
N GLN A 262 2.79 -6.39 5.12
CA GLN A 262 2.42 -5.78 6.39
C GLN A 262 2.35 -6.84 7.50
N PHE A 263 2.74 -6.42 8.71
CA PHE A 263 2.78 -7.25 9.90
C PHE A 263 2.21 -6.49 11.09
N PHE A 264 1.43 -7.18 11.92
CA PHE A 264 1.29 -6.76 13.30
C PHE A 264 2.44 -7.31 14.14
N VAL A 265 2.89 -6.52 15.09
CA VAL A 265 3.91 -6.93 16.06
C VAL A 265 3.31 -6.87 17.45
N GLU A 266 3.22 -8.03 18.11
CA GLU A 266 2.68 -8.16 19.46
C GLU A 266 3.65 -9.00 20.29
N ASN A 267 4.13 -8.45 21.42
CA ASN A 267 5.09 -9.12 22.32
C ASN A 267 6.36 -9.66 21.63
N GLY A 268 6.82 -8.95 20.58
CA GLY A 268 8.02 -9.33 19.81
C GLY A 268 7.80 -10.48 18.80
N GLU A 269 6.55 -10.90 18.61
CA GLU A 269 6.13 -11.83 17.56
C GLU A 269 5.50 -11.09 16.39
N PHE A 270 5.76 -11.59 15.18
CA PHE A 270 5.37 -10.97 13.91
C PHE A 270 4.24 -11.77 13.26
N TYR A 271 3.10 -11.15 13.07
CA TYR A 271 1.91 -11.72 12.44
C TYR A 271 1.71 -11.11 11.07
N ILE A 272 2.04 -11.85 10.02
CA ILE A 272 1.86 -11.39 8.63
C ILE A 272 0.38 -11.29 8.27
N TYR A 273 -0.05 -10.22 7.55
CA TYR A 273 -1.47 -10.10 7.23
C TYR A 273 -1.81 -9.60 5.83
N ASP A 274 -1.00 -8.75 5.20
CA ASP A 274 -1.37 -8.14 3.90
C ASP A 274 -0.15 -8.01 2.98
N PRO A 275 -0.09 -8.78 1.89
CA PRO A 275 0.92 -8.62 0.85
C PRO A 275 0.38 -7.80 -0.31
N GLY A 276 1.20 -6.95 -0.93
CA GLY A 276 0.89 -6.23 -2.16
C GLY A 276 2.02 -6.35 -3.18
N PHE A 277 1.84 -7.17 -4.21
CA PHE A 277 2.87 -7.42 -5.24
C PHE A 277 2.79 -6.39 -6.37
N ARG A 278 3.01 -5.15 -6.03
CA ARG A 278 2.97 -3.96 -6.90
C ARG A 278 3.57 -2.75 -6.14
N LEU A 279 3.65 -1.60 -6.80
CA LEU A 279 3.97 -0.35 -6.09
C LEU A 279 2.98 -0.12 -4.94
N GLN A 280 3.52 0.23 -3.77
CA GLN A 280 2.73 0.48 -2.57
C GLN A 280 2.16 1.89 -2.57
N GLY A 281 0.90 2.04 -2.17
CA GLY A 281 0.23 3.34 -2.06
C GLY A 281 0.84 4.27 -1.00
N GLU A 282 1.47 3.72 0.05
CA GLU A 282 2.24 4.48 1.04
C GLU A 282 3.57 5.00 0.50
N ALA A 283 3.95 4.53 -0.70
CA ALA A 283 5.04 4.99 -1.54
C ALA A 283 6.44 5.05 -0.87
N PRO A 284 6.92 3.95 -0.24
CA PRO A 284 8.28 3.89 0.31
C PRO A 284 9.35 4.17 -0.75
N HIS A 285 9.03 3.90 -2.02
CA HIS A 285 9.90 4.16 -3.16
C HIS A 285 10.24 5.63 -3.37
N ILE A 286 9.48 6.57 -2.82
CA ILE A 286 9.81 8.00 -2.85
C ILE A 286 11.00 8.29 -1.93
N HIS A 287 10.99 7.75 -0.71
CA HIS A 287 12.13 7.87 0.21
C HIS A 287 13.38 7.16 -0.34
N LEU A 288 13.21 5.97 -0.91
CA LEU A 288 14.31 5.22 -1.52
C LEU A 288 14.93 5.97 -2.71
N ALA A 289 14.11 6.64 -3.53
CA ALA A 289 14.62 7.47 -4.61
C ALA A 289 15.45 8.66 -4.09
N HIS A 290 15.00 9.30 -3.00
CA HIS A 290 15.67 10.44 -2.40
C HIS A 290 16.99 10.04 -1.68
N ILE A 291 16.95 8.99 -0.85
CA ILE A 291 18.06 8.61 0.03
C ILE A 291 19.03 7.63 -0.65
N ASN A 292 18.50 6.60 -1.28
CA ASN A 292 19.30 5.53 -1.86
C ASN A 292 19.69 5.79 -3.32
N GLY A 293 18.95 6.67 -4.01
CA GLY A 293 19.27 7.10 -5.37
C GLY A 293 18.77 6.18 -6.47
N PHE A 294 17.76 5.32 -6.22
CA PHE A 294 17.08 4.54 -7.23
C PHE A 294 15.55 4.69 -7.13
N ASP A 295 14.88 4.79 -8.25
CA ASP A 295 13.44 5.03 -8.33
C ASP A 295 12.71 3.80 -8.90
N HIS A 296 11.97 3.09 -8.05
CA HIS A 296 11.21 1.91 -8.46
C HIS A 296 10.21 2.19 -9.59
N ARG A 297 9.68 3.41 -9.69
CA ARG A 297 8.76 3.79 -10.77
C ARG A 297 9.49 3.73 -12.11
N LYS A 298 10.69 4.34 -12.20
CA LYS A 298 11.54 4.28 -13.39
C LYS A 298 12.00 2.86 -13.68
N MET A 299 12.35 2.09 -12.65
CA MET A 299 12.76 0.70 -12.78
C MET A 299 11.64 -0.15 -13.40
N LEU A 300 10.40 -0.03 -12.91
CA LEU A 300 9.25 -0.78 -13.41
C LEU A 300 8.83 -0.33 -14.81
N ILE A 301 8.89 0.97 -15.13
CA ILE A 301 8.63 1.48 -16.49
C ILE A 301 9.64 0.89 -17.47
N ASN A 302 10.93 0.88 -17.15
CA ASN A 302 11.95 0.25 -17.98
C ASN A 302 11.76 -1.27 -18.10
N TYR A 303 11.39 -1.92 -16.99
CA TYR A 303 11.08 -3.36 -16.98
C TYR A 303 9.96 -3.71 -17.95
N ALA A 304 8.89 -2.91 -18.03
CA ALA A 304 7.78 -3.16 -18.93
C ALA A 304 8.19 -3.20 -20.41
N PHE A 305 9.31 -2.56 -20.75
CA PHE A 305 9.85 -2.55 -22.13
C PHE A 305 10.97 -3.55 -22.37
N THR A 306 11.72 -3.92 -21.34
CA THR A 306 12.99 -4.64 -21.48
C THR A 306 13.02 -6.00 -20.81
N GLY A 307 12.13 -6.24 -19.84
CA GLY A 307 12.17 -7.40 -18.95
C GLY A 307 13.29 -7.36 -17.89
N VAL A 308 14.05 -6.26 -17.81
CA VAL A 308 15.14 -6.09 -16.83
C VAL A 308 14.76 -5.04 -15.78
N LEU A 309 14.79 -5.41 -14.50
CA LEU A 309 14.46 -4.52 -13.40
C LEU A 309 15.72 -3.88 -12.80
N GLY A 310 15.81 -2.55 -12.91
CA GLY A 310 16.89 -1.76 -12.33
C GLY A 310 18.22 -1.83 -13.10
N GLU A 311 19.15 -1.01 -12.65
CA GLU A 311 20.51 -0.88 -13.18
C GLU A 311 21.47 -1.85 -12.46
N ASP A 312 22.67 -2.05 -13.00
CA ASP A 312 23.65 -3.01 -12.48
C ASP A 312 24.15 -2.64 -11.07
N ASP A 313 24.19 -1.36 -10.75
CA ASP A 313 24.59 -0.83 -9.43
C ASP A 313 23.46 -0.82 -8.39
N PHE A 314 22.28 -1.40 -8.71
CA PHE A 314 21.15 -1.43 -7.79
C PHE A 314 21.50 -2.07 -6.43
N SER A 315 22.24 -3.19 -6.44
CA SER A 315 22.61 -3.90 -5.21
C SER A 315 23.51 -3.07 -4.28
N GLU A 316 24.32 -2.19 -4.84
CA GLU A 316 25.20 -1.29 -4.09
C GLU A 316 24.42 -0.10 -3.51
N LYS A 317 23.40 0.36 -4.22
CA LYS A 317 22.54 1.46 -3.80
C LYS A 317 21.49 1.03 -2.78
N ASN A 318 21.04 -0.24 -2.83
CA ASN A 318 19.95 -0.74 -1.98
C ASN A 318 20.42 -0.90 -0.54
N ASP A 319 19.97 -0.01 0.32
CA ASP A 319 20.27 0.00 1.75
C ASP A 319 18.98 0.23 2.56
N TYR A 320 18.50 -0.84 3.19
CA TYR A 320 17.30 -0.81 4.04
C TYR A 320 17.50 -0.05 5.36
N THR A 321 18.74 0.30 5.71
CA THR A 321 19.06 1.15 6.86
C THR A 321 18.96 2.63 6.53
N PHE A 322 18.64 2.99 5.28
CA PHE A 322 18.52 4.36 4.81
C PHE A 322 19.81 5.16 4.97
N LYS A 323 20.97 4.50 4.86
CA LYS A 323 22.29 5.12 5.04
C LYS A 323 22.45 5.86 6.39
N GLY A 324 21.77 5.30 7.41
CA GLY A 324 21.75 5.90 8.76
C GLY A 324 20.80 7.10 8.92
N LYS A 325 20.08 7.50 7.87
CA LYS A 325 19.09 8.59 7.94
C LYS A 325 17.75 8.10 8.47
N SER A 326 16.95 9.04 8.95
CA SER A 326 15.52 8.84 9.26
C SER A 326 14.66 9.45 8.18
N ALA A 327 13.53 8.80 7.87
CA ALA A 327 12.52 9.36 6.97
C ALA A 327 11.10 9.13 7.54
N CYS A 328 10.17 9.98 7.13
CA CYS A 328 8.78 9.87 7.55
C CYS A 328 7.85 10.33 6.43
N SER A 329 6.75 9.59 6.22
CA SER A 329 5.61 10.13 5.47
C SER A 329 4.57 10.61 6.46
N VAL A 330 4.05 11.82 6.27
CA VAL A 330 2.96 12.41 7.06
C VAL A 330 1.72 12.51 6.20
N TRP A 331 0.60 11.99 6.67
CA TRP A 331 -0.69 12.03 5.98
C TRP A 331 -1.62 12.99 6.70
N VAL A 332 -2.02 14.05 6.01
CA VAL A 332 -2.97 15.04 6.52
C VAL A 332 -4.37 14.61 6.14
N LEU A 333 -5.10 14.03 7.09
CA LEU A 333 -6.47 13.60 6.92
C LEU A 333 -7.44 14.70 7.32
N LEU A 334 -8.49 14.89 6.52
CA LEU A 334 -9.50 15.92 6.78
C LEU A 334 -10.78 15.34 7.38
N LYS A 335 -11.48 16.15 8.14
CA LYS A 335 -12.88 15.96 8.55
C LYS A 335 -13.80 16.19 7.35
N GLU A 336 -15.05 15.72 7.44
CA GLU A 336 -16.11 16.05 6.47
C GLU A 336 -16.32 17.57 6.38
N GLY A 337 -16.47 18.07 5.15
CA GLY A 337 -16.79 19.48 4.91
C GLY A 337 -16.10 20.05 3.68
N LYS A 338 -16.44 21.31 3.37
CA LYS A 338 -15.85 22.07 2.27
C LYS A 338 -14.61 22.83 2.74
N ILE A 339 -13.53 22.68 2.03
CA ILE A 339 -12.26 23.38 2.29
C ILE A 339 -12.42 24.84 1.82
N ASP A 340 -12.33 25.79 2.74
CA ASP A 340 -12.35 27.21 2.41
C ASP A 340 -10.94 27.73 2.16
N LYS A 341 -9.99 27.45 3.08
CA LYS A 341 -8.60 27.93 2.99
C LYS A 341 -7.59 26.86 3.33
N ILE A 342 -6.46 26.88 2.60
CA ILE A 342 -5.25 26.14 2.87
C ILE A 342 -4.10 27.14 2.96
N LYS A 343 -3.65 27.48 4.19
CA LYS A 343 -2.51 28.35 4.40
C LYS A 343 -1.25 27.55 4.68
N GLY A 344 -0.08 28.15 4.42
CA GLY A 344 1.22 27.57 4.69
C GLY A 344 1.72 26.56 3.65
N LEU A 345 1.03 26.42 2.51
CA LEU A 345 1.38 25.43 1.48
C LEU A 345 2.77 25.69 0.87
N ASP A 346 3.08 26.95 0.52
CA ASP A 346 4.37 27.32 -0.07
C ASP A 346 5.49 27.20 0.96
N GLU A 347 5.25 27.58 2.22
CA GLU A 347 6.19 27.44 3.33
C GLU A 347 6.50 25.97 3.63
N MET A 348 5.45 25.12 3.67
CA MET A 348 5.60 23.66 3.78
C MET A 348 6.47 23.09 2.65
N LYS A 349 6.21 23.46 1.40
CA LYS A 349 6.97 22.98 0.23
C LYS A 349 8.41 23.48 0.21
N ALA A 350 8.69 24.61 0.84
CA ALA A 350 10.02 25.19 0.95
C ALA A 350 10.82 24.67 2.15
N HIS A 351 10.23 23.83 3.00
CA HIS A 351 10.91 23.30 4.18
C HIS A 351 12.04 22.31 3.80
N ASP A 352 13.25 22.52 4.34
CA ASP A 352 14.47 21.81 3.93
C ASP A 352 14.39 20.28 4.02
N ASN A 353 13.65 19.76 5.01
CA ASN A 353 13.49 18.31 5.22
C ASN A 353 12.36 17.70 4.40
N ILE A 354 11.57 18.49 3.65
CA ILE A 354 10.49 17.99 2.81
C ILE A 354 11.00 17.84 1.38
N HIS A 355 10.99 16.60 0.88
CA HIS A 355 11.53 16.33 -0.45
C HIS A 355 10.45 15.96 -1.49
N PHE A 356 9.20 15.67 -1.06
CA PHE A 356 8.09 15.39 -1.96
C PHE A 356 6.74 15.59 -1.29
N VAL A 357 5.73 16.06 -2.06
CA VAL A 357 4.36 16.24 -1.59
C VAL A 357 3.38 15.77 -2.66
N VAL A 358 2.39 14.98 -2.25
CA VAL A 358 1.23 14.63 -3.09
C VAL A 358 0.01 15.37 -2.56
N GLU A 359 -0.60 16.21 -3.40
CA GLU A 359 -1.82 16.94 -3.10
C GLU A 359 -3.02 16.25 -3.73
N ARG A 360 -4.12 16.09 -3.00
CA ARG A 360 -5.34 15.42 -3.49
C ARG A 360 -6.56 16.35 -3.53
N PHE A 361 -6.56 17.41 -2.71
CA PHE A 361 -7.61 18.41 -2.64
C PHE A 361 -7.00 19.80 -2.75
N LYS A 362 -7.83 20.76 -3.10
CA LYS A 362 -7.53 22.19 -3.16
C LYS A 362 -8.64 22.99 -2.49
N GLU A 363 -8.42 24.28 -2.29
CA GLU A 363 -9.44 25.21 -1.83
C GLU A 363 -10.70 25.14 -2.73
N GLY A 364 -11.87 25.08 -2.10
CA GLY A 364 -13.17 24.92 -2.73
C GLY A 364 -13.61 23.46 -2.92
N ASP A 365 -12.73 22.48 -2.78
CA ASP A 365 -13.10 21.06 -2.83
C ASP A 365 -13.85 20.64 -1.56
N GLU A 366 -14.59 19.52 -1.64
CA GLU A 366 -15.39 18.98 -0.55
C GLU A 366 -14.96 17.57 -0.16
N VAL A 367 -14.69 17.37 1.12
CA VAL A 367 -14.51 16.06 1.71
C VAL A 367 -15.89 15.50 2.08
N LYS A 368 -16.37 14.57 1.30
CA LYS A 368 -17.70 13.98 1.47
C LYS A 368 -17.72 12.99 2.63
N LYS A 369 -18.91 12.84 3.24
CA LYS A 369 -19.13 11.88 4.33
C LYS A 369 -18.68 10.45 3.99
N GLU A 370 -18.90 9.99 2.76
CA GLU A 370 -18.48 8.67 2.28
C GLU A 370 -16.96 8.48 2.13
N PHE A 371 -16.16 9.56 2.28
CA PHE A 371 -14.71 9.50 2.28
C PHE A 371 -14.15 9.24 3.67
N ILE A 372 -14.93 9.55 4.71
CA ILE A 372 -14.50 9.43 6.10
C ILE A 372 -14.24 7.96 6.44
N GLY A 373 -13.10 7.70 7.09
CA GLY A 373 -12.64 6.33 7.38
C GLY A 373 -12.00 5.62 6.17
N THR A 374 -11.67 6.35 5.09
CA THR A 374 -10.96 5.84 3.92
C THR A 374 -9.79 6.74 3.54
N GLU A 375 -8.87 6.24 2.72
CA GLU A 375 -7.77 7.06 2.17
C GLU A 375 -8.23 8.22 1.28
N ARG A 376 -9.53 8.27 0.91
CA ARG A 376 -10.12 9.35 0.12
C ARG A 376 -10.24 10.66 0.88
N GLN A 377 -10.07 10.68 2.21
CA GLN A 377 -10.06 11.89 3.05
C GLN A 377 -8.67 12.53 3.20
N ILE A 378 -7.61 11.97 2.58
CA ILE A 378 -6.25 12.50 2.67
C ILE A 378 -6.12 13.74 1.78
N LEU A 379 -5.77 14.88 2.39
CA LEU A 379 -5.41 16.11 1.67
C LEU A 379 -4.00 16.05 1.11
N PHE A 380 -3.03 15.75 1.99
CA PHE A 380 -1.61 15.69 1.63
C PHE A 380 -0.98 14.36 2.05
N ARG A 381 -0.05 13.89 1.23
CA ARG A 381 1.02 12.99 1.65
C ARG A 381 2.34 13.76 1.54
N ILE A 382 2.98 14.00 2.67
CA ILE A 382 4.21 14.79 2.79
C ILE A 382 5.34 13.82 3.13
N TYR A 383 6.41 13.83 2.35
CA TYR A 383 7.55 12.94 2.50
C TYR A 383 8.74 13.74 3.02
N THR A 384 9.23 13.37 4.22
CA THR A 384 10.31 14.05 4.91
C THR A 384 11.50 13.12 5.13
N ALA A 385 12.71 13.67 5.15
CA ALA A 385 13.93 12.96 5.50
C ALA A 385 14.87 13.88 6.29
N GLY A 386 15.62 13.29 7.22
CA GLY A 386 16.59 14.00 8.06
C GLY A 386 17.66 13.05 8.60
N ASP A 387 18.66 13.60 9.26
CA ASP A 387 19.79 12.83 9.79
C ASP A 387 19.44 12.12 11.11
N SER A 388 18.32 12.48 11.73
CA SER A 388 17.89 11.90 13.01
C SER A 388 16.36 11.86 13.17
N ILE A 389 15.90 11.03 14.11
CA ILE A 389 14.49 10.99 14.52
C ILE A 389 14.05 12.33 15.16
N SER A 390 14.99 13.05 15.81
CA SER A 390 14.73 14.36 16.41
C SER A 390 14.39 15.39 15.36
N GLU A 391 15.12 15.41 14.23
CA GLU A 391 14.82 16.28 13.11
C GLU A 391 13.48 15.96 12.46
N ILE A 392 13.15 14.67 12.31
CA ILE A 392 11.84 14.26 11.80
C ILE A 392 10.72 14.74 12.73
N ASN A 393 10.88 14.60 14.04
CA ASN A 393 9.88 15.07 15.01
C ASN A 393 9.72 16.59 14.96
N GLN A 394 10.84 17.33 14.83
CA GLN A 394 10.79 18.79 14.67
C GLN A 394 10.05 19.17 13.37
N THR A 395 10.35 18.50 12.27
CA THR A 395 9.64 18.73 10.99
C THR A 395 8.13 18.48 11.13
N ILE A 396 7.71 17.44 11.88
CA ILE A 396 6.29 17.19 12.15
C ILE A 396 5.66 18.33 12.95
N GLU A 397 6.35 18.85 13.98
CA GLU A 397 5.89 20.00 14.76
C GLU A 397 5.81 21.26 13.90
N ASP A 398 6.81 21.51 13.05
CA ASP A 398 6.81 22.65 12.12
C ASP A 398 5.62 22.57 11.15
N LEU A 399 5.33 21.39 10.59
CA LEU A 399 4.17 21.18 9.73
C LEU A 399 2.84 21.52 10.42
N GLN A 400 2.69 21.15 11.70
CA GLN A 400 1.50 21.45 12.49
C GLN A 400 1.34 22.97 12.75
N ASN A 401 2.44 23.71 12.81
CA ASN A 401 2.44 25.15 13.00
C ASN A 401 2.27 25.93 11.69
N ILE A 402 2.78 25.40 10.58
CA ILE A 402 2.73 26.03 9.25
C ILE A 402 1.35 25.85 8.59
N LEU A 403 0.79 24.65 8.65
CA LEU A 403 -0.44 24.32 7.91
C LEU A 403 -1.69 24.69 8.71
N GLU A 404 -2.52 25.55 8.13
CA GLU A 404 -3.86 25.87 8.61
C GLU A 404 -4.88 25.55 7.52
N ILE A 405 -5.73 24.53 7.76
CA ILE A 405 -6.77 24.08 6.83
C ILE A 405 -8.12 24.32 7.48
N THR A 406 -8.92 25.24 6.93
CA THR A 406 -10.18 25.66 7.56
C THR A 406 -11.38 25.55 6.63
N ASP A 407 -12.57 25.34 7.24
CA ASP A 407 -13.86 25.50 6.60
C ASP A 407 -14.29 26.99 6.53
N SER A 408 -15.45 27.27 5.91
CA SER A 408 -16.00 28.62 5.79
C SER A 408 -16.38 29.29 7.12
N HIS A 409 -16.42 28.55 8.21
CA HIS A 409 -16.68 29.04 9.56
C HIS A 409 -15.38 29.25 10.35
N GLY A 410 -14.22 28.95 9.75
CA GLY A 410 -12.92 29.05 10.41
C GLY A 410 -12.59 27.86 11.32
N ASN A 411 -13.35 26.76 11.25
CA ASN A 411 -13.03 25.56 12.03
C ASN A 411 -11.88 24.80 11.36
N ASP A 412 -10.99 24.25 12.20
CA ASP A 412 -9.91 23.37 11.74
C ASP A 412 -10.47 22.06 11.15
N MET A 413 -10.08 21.76 9.93
CA MET A 413 -10.50 20.58 9.19
C MET A 413 -9.56 19.38 9.37
N VAL A 414 -8.37 19.54 9.96
CA VAL A 414 -7.47 18.40 10.19
C VAL A 414 -8.08 17.45 11.21
N LEU A 415 -8.15 16.16 10.85
CA LEU A 415 -8.75 15.15 11.71
C LEU A 415 -7.86 14.82 12.91
N GLU A 416 -6.63 14.45 12.64
CA GLU A 416 -5.62 14.07 13.62
C GLU A 416 -4.24 14.21 12.95
N TRP A 417 -3.23 14.63 13.72
CA TRP A 417 -1.85 14.67 13.27
C TRP A 417 -1.09 13.41 13.70
N VAL A 418 -0.10 13.04 12.90
CA VAL A 418 0.89 12.04 13.28
C VAL A 418 1.59 12.51 14.56
N LYS A 419 1.75 11.58 15.53
CA LYS A 419 2.43 11.90 16.79
C LYS A 419 3.95 11.78 16.61
N PRO A 420 4.73 12.57 17.35
CA PRO A 420 6.17 12.43 17.38
C PRO A 420 6.60 10.99 17.70
N TRP A 421 7.64 10.52 17.06
CA TRP A 421 8.17 9.18 17.25
C TRP A 421 9.11 9.15 18.46
N GLU A 422 8.97 8.17 19.34
CA GLU A 422 9.81 8.06 20.53
C GLU A 422 11.24 7.65 20.16
N ALA A 423 12.20 8.59 20.24
CA ALA A 423 13.59 8.40 19.81
C ALA A 423 14.26 7.16 20.44
N LYS A 424 13.97 6.85 21.72
CA LYS A 424 14.50 5.65 22.44
C LYS A 424 14.20 4.32 21.74
N ASN A 425 13.16 4.26 20.89
CA ASN A 425 12.75 3.06 20.17
C ASN A 425 13.49 2.90 18.84
N TYR A 426 14.29 3.89 18.42
CA TYR A 426 14.96 3.93 17.12
C TYR A 426 16.49 4.11 17.23
N SER A 427 17.06 3.88 18.42
CA SER A 427 18.52 3.85 18.59
C SER A 427 19.02 2.50 18.06
N PHE A 428 19.59 2.51 16.88
CA PHE A 428 20.42 1.41 16.38
C PHE A 428 21.80 1.55 17.08
N ASN A 429 22.18 0.60 17.95
CA ASN A 429 23.51 0.52 18.55
C ASN A 429 24.51 -0.06 17.55
#